data_5dfbc8ffe03d43f60acb641f3ddf6abb
#
_entry.id   5dfbc8ffe03d43f60acb641f3ddf6abb
#
_cell.length_a   1.000
_cell.length_b   1.000
_cell.length_c   1.000
_cell.angle_alpha   90.00
_cell.angle_beta   90.00
_cell.angle_gamma   90.00
#
_symmetry.space_group_name_H-M   'P 1'
#
loop_
_entity.id
_entity.type
_entity.pdbx_description
1 polymer ?
#
loop_
_entity_poly.entity_id
_entity_poly.type
_entity_poly.pdbx_seq_one_letter_code
_entity_poly.pdbx_strand_id
1 'polypeptide(L)'
;MKEHVHLDGLLFTNDTEVLSVMNQILESFAIEAEVCTELDSALDAVTHRRLDAVIVDWDKGFDPTRIVRAARKSSPNSNSTIVAMVSGNSETHALLVGANFMIHKPTDIEQARRCMRAAYGTMLQNRRRAARVPVDIAVVARVAELGEIRARISDLSVGGLALHCTQPLQVNWELLTQFSLPGTTGVIHATGKVVNANATGRAGIRFSFVPEEDRNFLENWLAIELAKLEQAEMPTDDAKNQGN
;
A
#
# COMPACT_ATOMS: atom_id res chain seq x y z
N MET A 1 6.56 19.89 -16.44
CA MET A 1 5.31 19.48 -15.76
C MET A 1 5.69 18.37 -14.80
N LYS A 2 5.37 18.45 -13.51
CA LYS A 2 5.55 17.29 -12.62
C LYS A 2 4.46 16.29 -12.99
N GLU A 3 4.81 15.11 -13.47
CA GLU A 3 3.88 14.01 -13.61
C GLU A 3 3.26 13.75 -12.24
N HIS A 4 1.97 13.96 -12.14
CA HIS A 4 1.22 13.62 -10.94
C HIS A 4 1.04 12.08 -10.95
N VAL A 5 1.59 11.42 -9.94
CA VAL A 5 1.34 10.00 -9.71
C VAL A 5 -0.15 9.82 -9.48
N HIS A 6 -0.78 9.03 -10.33
CA HIS A 6 -2.21 8.72 -10.22
C HIS A 6 -2.44 7.81 -9.00
N LEU A 7 -3.29 8.21 -8.07
CA LEU A 7 -3.60 7.45 -6.85
C LEU A 7 -5.03 6.95 -6.89
N ASP A 8 -5.23 5.71 -6.43
CA ASP A 8 -6.54 5.08 -6.34
C ASP A 8 -7.18 5.33 -4.96
N GLY A 9 -8.42 5.78 -4.95
CA GLY A 9 -9.15 6.09 -3.72
C GLY A 9 -10.54 5.48 -3.66
N LEU A 10 -11.09 5.53 -2.44
CA LEU A 10 -12.50 5.29 -2.17
C LEU A 10 -13.02 6.46 -1.34
N LEU A 11 -14.15 7.02 -1.72
CA LEU A 11 -14.89 8.02 -0.96
C LEU A 11 -16.24 7.43 -0.54
N PHE A 12 -16.40 7.15 0.73
CA PHE A 12 -17.67 6.68 1.30
C PHE A 12 -18.44 7.85 1.92
N THR A 13 -19.48 8.29 1.25
CA THR A 13 -20.40 9.34 1.72
C THR A 13 -21.72 9.31 0.94
N ASN A 14 -22.80 9.73 1.57
CA ASN A 14 -24.07 10.05 0.93
C ASN A 14 -24.43 11.55 1.06
N ASP A 15 -23.48 12.36 1.53
CA ASP A 15 -23.64 13.80 1.70
C ASP A 15 -23.19 14.54 0.44
N THR A 16 -24.13 15.22 -0.23
CA THR A 16 -23.85 15.92 -1.49
C THR A 16 -22.90 17.10 -1.35
N GLU A 17 -22.88 17.77 -0.19
CA GLU A 17 -21.96 18.87 0.09
C GLU A 17 -20.52 18.32 0.27
N VAL A 18 -20.39 17.25 1.05
CA VAL A 18 -19.13 16.52 1.21
C VAL A 18 -18.61 16.05 -0.14
N LEU A 19 -19.48 15.43 -0.95
CA LEU A 19 -19.11 14.92 -2.26
C LEU A 19 -18.59 16.03 -3.17
N SER A 20 -19.28 17.18 -3.22
CA SER A 20 -18.88 18.32 -4.03
C SER A 20 -17.50 18.86 -3.65
N VAL A 21 -17.26 19.07 -2.35
CA VAL A 21 -15.97 19.57 -1.83
C VAL A 21 -14.84 18.55 -2.06
N MET A 22 -15.10 17.28 -1.76
CA MET A 22 -14.07 16.25 -1.86
C MET A 22 -13.68 15.95 -3.30
N ASN A 23 -14.62 15.91 -4.26
CA ASN A 23 -14.28 15.72 -5.67
C ASN A 23 -13.31 16.78 -6.18
N GLN A 24 -13.57 18.07 -5.87
CA GLN A 24 -12.67 19.16 -6.26
C GLN A 24 -11.26 19.01 -5.65
N ILE A 25 -11.20 18.55 -4.41
CA ILE A 25 -9.92 18.35 -3.72
C ILE A 25 -9.18 17.16 -4.33
N LEU A 26 -9.85 16.01 -4.50
CA LEU A 26 -9.25 14.79 -5.03
C LEU A 26 -8.70 14.98 -6.44
N GLU A 27 -9.42 15.67 -7.32
CA GLU A 27 -8.92 16.05 -8.65
C GLU A 27 -7.61 16.87 -8.55
N SER A 28 -7.55 17.81 -7.60
CA SER A 28 -6.34 18.65 -7.44
C SER A 28 -5.09 17.88 -7.00
N PHE A 29 -5.25 16.67 -6.48
CA PHE A 29 -4.18 15.75 -6.08
C PHE A 29 -4.03 14.55 -7.03
N ALA A 30 -4.72 14.51 -8.15
CA ALA A 30 -4.75 13.36 -9.07
C ALA A 30 -5.11 12.04 -8.36
N ILE A 31 -6.09 12.09 -7.45
CA ILE A 31 -6.65 10.92 -6.78
C ILE A 31 -7.96 10.56 -7.47
N GLU A 32 -8.00 9.39 -8.11
CA GLU A 32 -9.23 8.84 -8.69
C GLU A 32 -9.96 8.05 -7.60
N ALA A 33 -11.06 8.60 -7.11
CA ALA A 33 -11.81 7.96 -6.03
C ALA A 33 -13.14 7.41 -6.54
N GLU A 34 -13.38 6.12 -6.29
CA GLU A 34 -14.70 5.53 -6.42
C GLU A 34 -15.59 6.04 -5.30
N VAL A 35 -16.76 6.58 -5.66
CA VAL A 35 -17.76 7.02 -4.69
C VAL A 35 -18.67 5.85 -4.35
N CYS A 36 -18.68 5.46 -3.08
CA CYS A 36 -19.58 4.46 -2.54
C CYS A 36 -20.59 5.12 -1.60
N THR A 37 -21.87 4.88 -1.82
CA THR A 37 -22.98 5.31 -0.94
C THR A 37 -23.51 4.16 -0.09
N GLU A 38 -23.23 2.92 -0.48
CA GLU A 38 -23.67 1.71 0.19
C GLU A 38 -22.52 1.03 0.93
N LEU A 39 -22.80 0.58 2.15
CA LEU A 39 -21.78 -0.03 3.03
C LEU A 39 -21.16 -1.29 2.41
N ASP A 40 -21.99 -2.15 1.81
CA ASP A 40 -21.51 -3.43 1.27
C ASP A 40 -20.58 -3.22 0.06
N SER A 41 -20.87 -2.24 -0.81
CA SER A 41 -19.97 -1.87 -1.91
C SER A 41 -18.63 -1.34 -1.39
N ALA A 42 -18.65 -0.51 -0.36
CA ALA A 42 -17.42 -0.01 0.25
C ALA A 42 -16.60 -1.13 0.92
N LEU A 43 -17.27 -2.08 1.58
CA LEU A 43 -16.62 -3.25 2.20
C LEU A 43 -15.98 -4.16 1.15
N ASP A 44 -16.66 -4.38 0.04
CA ASP A 44 -16.12 -5.17 -1.08
C ASP A 44 -14.86 -4.49 -1.66
N ALA A 45 -14.94 -3.21 -1.96
CA ALA A 45 -13.82 -2.45 -2.51
C ALA A 45 -12.59 -2.47 -1.58
N VAL A 46 -12.74 -2.19 -0.28
CA VAL A 46 -11.61 -2.21 0.68
C VAL A 46 -11.06 -3.61 0.96
N THR A 47 -11.79 -4.66 0.63
CA THR A 47 -11.36 -6.03 0.84
C THR A 47 -10.58 -6.58 -0.35
N HIS A 48 -11.01 -6.29 -1.57
CA HIS A 48 -10.52 -6.94 -2.78
C HIS A 48 -9.65 -6.04 -3.65
N ARG A 49 -9.82 -4.73 -3.60
CA ARG A 49 -9.03 -3.78 -4.41
C ARG A 49 -7.94 -3.13 -3.57
N ARG A 50 -6.83 -2.80 -4.21
CA ARG A 50 -5.78 -1.98 -3.58
C ARG A 50 -6.16 -0.51 -3.74
N LEU A 51 -6.13 0.21 -2.62
CA LEU A 51 -6.44 1.63 -2.53
C LEU A 51 -5.30 2.38 -1.84
N ASP A 52 -4.93 3.53 -2.37
CA ASP A 52 -3.95 4.42 -1.74
C ASP A 52 -4.63 5.27 -0.64
N ALA A 53 -5.91 5.63 -0.87
CA ALA A 53 -6.75 6.40 0.03
C ALA A 53 -8.10 5.73 0.32
N VAL A 54 -8.54 5.80 1.57
CA VAL A 54 -9.91 5.46 1.98
C VAL A 54 -10.45 6.65 2.78
N ILE A 55 -11.41 7.36 2.19
CA ILE A 55 -12.01 8.55 2.81
C ILE A 55 -13.41 8.18 3.25
N VAL A 56 -13.70 8.35 4.54
CA VAL A 56 -14.93 7.86 5.17
C VAL A 56 -15.65 8.97 5.88
N ASP A 57 -16.88 9.22 5.48
CA ASP A 57 -17.80 10.09 6.20
C ASP A 57 -18.30 9.39 7.47
N TRP A 58 -18.00 10.00 8.63
CA TRP A 58 -18.20 9.34 9.93
C TRP A 58 -19.61 9.51 10.51
N ASP A 59 -20.36 10.49 10.04
CA ASP A 59 -21.54 10.96 10.79
C ASP A 59 -22.90 10.57 10.18
N LYS A 60 -22.94 9.85 9.09
CA LYS A 60 -24.19 9.63 8.34
C LYS A 60 -24.67 8.18 8.39
N GLY A 61 -25.41 7.82 9.45
CA GLY A 61 -26.36 6.70 9.44
C GLY A 61 -25.82 5.27 9.27
N PHE A 62 -24.53 5.14 8.98
CA PHE A 62 -23.82 3.87 8.79
C PHE A 62 -22.78 3.69 9.88
N ASP A 63 -22.35 2.46 10.11
CA ASP A 63 -21.20 2.19 10.98
C ASP A 63 -19.87 2.24 10.15
N PRO A 64 -19.21 3.42 10.07
CA PRO A 64 -17.98 3.60 9.30
C PRO A 64 -16.82 2.78 9.85
N THR A 65 -16.90 2.34 11.10
CA THR A 65 -15.87 1.54 11.75
C THR A 65 -15.69 0.20 11.06
N ARG A 66 -16.73 -0.34 10.42
CA ARG A 66 -16.67 -1.58 9.65
C ARG A 66 -15.75 -1.43 8.44
N ILE A 67 -15.83 -0.30 7.71
CA ILE A 67 -14.98 -0.03 6.53
C ILE A 67 -13.53 0.09 6.98
N VAL A 68 -13.25 0.90 8.01
CA VAL A 68 -11.89 1.12 8.52
C VAL A 68 -11.28 -0.19 9.02
N ARG A 69 -12.01 -0.97 9.80
CA ARG A 69 -11.55 -2.27 10.29
C ARG A 69 -11.33 -3.29 9.17
N ALA A 70 -12.21 -3.30 8.16
CA ALA A 70 -12.06 -4.18 6.99
C ALA A 70 -10.78 -3.79 6.22
N ALA A 71 -10.56 -2.51 5.93
CA ALA A 71 -9.35 -2.02 5.29
C ALA A 71 -8.09 -2.43 6.08
N ARG A 72 -8.06 -2.20 7.39
CA ARG A 72 -6.91 -2.55 8.25
C ARG A 72 -6.62 -4.05 8.33
N LYS A 73 -7.65 -4.89 8.19
CA LYS A 73 -7.51 -6.36 8.18
C LYS A 73 -7.19 -6.91 6.80
N SER A 74 -7.52 -6.18 5.73
CA SER A 74 -7.29 -6.66 4.37
C SER A 74 -5.80 -6.59 4.01
N SER A 75 -5.29 -7.58 3.30
CA SER A 75 -3.88 -7.61 2.89
C SER A 75 -3.51 -6.42 1.99
N PRO A 76 -4.31 -6.04 0.97
CA PRO A 76 -3.97 -4.94 0.08
C PRO A 76 -4.04 -3.56 0.76
N ASN A 77 -4.89 -3.36 1.79
CA ASN A 77 -5.20 -2.03 2.34
C ASN A 77 -4.81 -1.82 3.81
N SER A 78 -4.10 -2.77 4.43
CA SER A 78 -3.67 -2.62 5.83
C SER A 78 -2.89 -1.33 6.11
N ASN A 79 -2.18 -0.82 5.11
CA ASN A 79 -1.37 0.40 5.16
C ASN A 79 -1.96 1.57 4.33
N SER A 80 -3.15 1.43 3.75
CA SER A 80 -3.81 2.53 3.02
C SER A 80 -4.03 3.73 3.93
N THR A 81 -3.93 4.93 3.38
CA THR A 81 -4.16 6.14 4.14
C THR A 81 -5.65 6.34 4.34
N ILE A 82 -6.10 6.31 5.60
CA ILE A 82 -7.50 6.50 5.95
C ILE A 82 -7.73 7.92 6.46
N VAL A 83 -8.65 8.63 5.82
CA VAL A 83 -9.10 9.97 6.19
C VAL A 83 -10.54 9.87 6.67
N ALA A 84 -10.81 10.24 7.92
CA ALA A 84 -12.15 10.30 8.48
C ALA A 84 -12.70 11.72 8.40
N MET A 85 -13.92 11.88 7.91
CA MET A 85 -14.64 13.15 7.94
C MET A 85 -15.58 13.14 9.15
N VAL A 86 -15.31 13.96 10.15
CA VAL A 86 -15.93 13.87 11.47
C VAL A 86 -16.64 15.17 11.87
N SER A 87 -17.72 15.05 12.66
CA SER A 87 -18.32 16.17 13.37
C SER A 87 -18.32 15.92 14.89
N GLY A 88 -18.27 17.00 15.67
CA GLY A 88 -18.36 16.93 17.13
C GLY A 88 -17.28 16.06 17.77
N ASN A 89 -17.69 15.10 18.61
CA ASN A 89 -16.80 14.31 19.46
C ASN A 89 -16.33 12.97 18.82
N SER A 90 -16.51 12.77 17.52
CA SER A 90 -16.21 11.49 16.86
C SER A 90 -14.72 11.27 16.57
N GLU A 91 -13.86 12.28 16.77
CA GLU A 91 -12.42 12.25 16.44
C GLU A 91 -11.67 11.13 17.14
N THR A 92 -11.78 11.06 18.47
CA THR A 92 -11.07 10.06 19.27
C THR A 92 -11.46 8.66 18.84
N HIS A 93 -12.73 8.44 18.52
CA HIS A 93 -13.22 7.16 18.05
C HIS A 93 -12.63 6.80 16.66
N ALA A 94 -12.62 7.74 15.72
CA ALA A 94 -12.04 7.54 14.40
C ALA A 94 -10.56 7.15 14.47
N LEU A 95 -9.78 7.84 15.31
CA LEU A 95 -8.35 7.51 15.53
C LEU A 95 -8.17 6.13 16.14
N LEU A 96 -8.92 5.78 17.18
CA LEU A 96 -8.83 4.47 17.85
C LEU A 96 -9.17 3.32 16.92
N VAL A 97 -10.05 3.53 15.96
CA VAL A 97 -10.40 2.51 14.95
C VAL A 97 -9.35 2.39 13.86
N GLY A 98 -8.51 3.41 13.65
CA GLY A 98 -7.40 3.35 12.71
C GLY A 98 -7.38 4.40 11.60
N ALA A 99 -8.13 5.50 11.72
CA ALA A 99 -7.98 6.65 10.83
C ALA A 99 -6.58 7.28 11.02
N ASN A 100 -6.00 7.78 9.92
CA ASN A 100 -4.69 8.45 9.94
C ASN A 100 -4.84 9.97 10.01
N PHE A 101 -5.87 10.49 9.35
CA PHE A 101 -6.14 11.92 9.23
C PHE A 101 -7.62 12.19 9.46
N MET A 102 -7.95 13.43 9.84
CA MET A 102 -9.32 13.85 10.06
C MET A 102 -9.61 15.20 9.39
N ILE A 103 -10.80 15.29 8.79
CA ILE A 103 -11.37 16.51 8.25
C ILE A 103 -12.63 16.81 9.08
N HIS A 104 -12.70 18.01 9.65
CA HIS A 104 -13.84 18.42 10.45
C HIS A 104 -14.98 18.92 9.59
N LYS A 105 -16.21 18.63 10.03
CA LYS A 105 -17.44 19.19 9.46
C LYS A 105 -17.97 20.36 10.34
N PRO A 106 -18.57 21.38 9.74
CA PRO A 106 -18.81 21.58 8.31
C PRO A 106 -17.49 21.70 7.55
N THR A 107 -17.42 21.15 6.33
CA THR A 107 -16.15 21.00 5.61
C THR A 107 -15.73 22.33 4.98
N ASP A 108 -14.73 22.97 5.59
CA ASP A 108 -14.02 24.10 4.99
C ASP A 108 -13.01 23.59 3.95
N ILE A 109 -13.12 24.08 2.71
CA ILE A 109 -12.31 23.58 1.57
C ILE A 109 -10.82 23.78 1.79
N GLU A 110 -10.39 24.88 2.41
CA GLU A 110 -8.97 25.16 2.63
C GLU A 110 -8.41 24.27 3.76
N GLN A 111 -9.20 24.03 4.80
CA GLN A 111 -8.83 23.09 5.85
C GLN A 111 -8.73 21.67 5.31
N ALA A 112 -9.73 21.23 4.56
CA ALA A 112 -9.73 19.91 3.94
C ALA A 112 -8.55 19.74 2.97
N ARG A 113 -8.22 20.76 2.18
CA ARG A 113 -7.06 20.75 1.27
C ARG A 113 -5.73 20.65 2.03
N ARG A 114 -5.58 21.35 3.16
CA ARG A 114 -4.38 21.21 4.02
C ARG A 114 -4.24 19.80 4.59
N CYS A 115 -5.34 19.23 5.09
CA CYS A 115 -5.36 17.86 5.57
C CYS A 115 -5.00 16.86 4.47
N MET A 116 -5.62 16.98 3.31
CA MET A 116 -5.36 16.09 2.16
C MET A 116 -3.93 16.24 1.62
N ARG A 117 -3.32 17.41 1.70
CA ARG A 117 -1.90 17.58 1.34
C ARG A 117 -0.98 16.77 2.25
N ALA A 118 -1.25 16.76 3.56
CA ALA A 118 -0.51 15.93 4.51
C ALA A 118 -0.76 14.43 4.25
N ALA A 119 -2.02 14.05 4.03
CA ALA A 119 -2.41 12.69 3.71
C ALA A 119 -1.77 12.19 2.41
N TYR A 120 -1.69 13.05 1.37
CA TYR A 120 -1.08 12.74 0.07
C TYR A 120 0.38 12.31 0.21
N GLY A 121 1.16 13.02 1.03
CA GLY A 121 2.54 12.62 1.32
C GLY A 121 2.64 11.21 1.90
N THR A 122 1.72 10.86 2.80
CA THR A 122 1.62 9.52 3.38
C THR A 122 1.18 8.47 2.36
N MET A 123 0.24 8.80 1.47
CA MET A 123 -0.21 7.91 0.38
C MET A 123 0.96 7.55 -0.54
N LEU A 124 1.73 8.55 -0.99
CA LEU A 124 2.90 8.32 -1.83
C LEU A 124 3.96 7.45 -1.15
N GLN A 125 4.21 7.70 0.14
CA GLN A 125 5.15 6.88 0.90
C GLN A 125 4.68 5.44 1.04
N ASN A 126 3.39 5.22 1.34
CA ASN A 126 2.81 3.89 1.47
C ASN A 126 2.82 3.15 0.13
N ARG A 127 2.52 3.84 -0.97
CA ARG A 127 2.58 3.28 -2.33
C ARG A 127 4.00 2.82 -2.68
N ARG A 128 5.01 3.64 -2.43
CA ARG A 128 6.42 3.27 -2.64
C ARG A 128 6.82 2.07 -1.80
N ARG A 129 6.43 2.03 -0.52
CA ARG A 129 6.73 0.89 0.38
C ARG A 129 6.04 -0.41 -0.05
N ALA A 130 4.89 -0.32 -0.68
CA ALA A 130 4.13 -1.48 -1.16
C ALA A 130 4.48 -1.88 -2.60
N ALA A 131 5.16 -1.01 -3.37
CA ALA A 131 5.65 -1.35 -4.70
C ALA A 131 6.63 -2.52 -4.62
N ARG A 132 6.52 -3.45 -5.56
CA ARG A 132 7.32 -4.66 -5.61
C ARG A 132 8.15 -4.68 -6.89
N VAL A 133 9.42 -4.97 -6.73
CA VAL A 133 10.35 -5.19 -7.83
C VAL A 133 10.46 -6.70 -8.06
N PRO A 134 10.16 -7.21 -9.26
CA PRO A 134 10.42 -8.60 -9.60
C PRO A 134 11.92 -8.87 -9.59
N VAL A 135 12.30 -9.98 -8.97
CA VAL A 135 13.70 -10.44 -8.87
C VAL A 135 13.77 -11.95 -9.01
N ASP A 136 14.96 -12.47 -9.17
CA ASP A 136 15.22 -13.91 -9.15
C ASP A 136 16.49 -14.18 -8.33
N ILE A 137 16.35 -14.28 -7.00
CA ILE A 137 17.46 -14.43 -6.07
C ILE A 137 17.38 -15.78 -5.37
N ALA A 138 18.39 -16.63 -5.58
CA ALA A 138 18.51 -17.86 -4.82
C ALA A 138 18.95 -17.54 -3.37
N VAL A 139 18.29 -18.14 -2.39
CA VAL A 139 18.54 -17.91 -0.97
C VAL A 139 18.40 -19.17 -0.16
N VAL A 140 19.10 -19.20 0.97
CA VAL A 140 18.88 -20.15 2.06
C VAL A 140 18.16 -19.38 3.17
N ALA A 141 16.96 -19.80 3.49
CA ALA A 141 16.21 -19.25 4.61
C ALA A 141 16.22 -20.23 5.79
N ARG A 142 16.31 -19.73 6.99
CA ARG A 142 16.18 -20.54 8.22
C ARG A 142 14.80 -20.31 8.80
N VAL A 143 14.00 -21.39 8.83
CA VAL A 143 12.66 -21.42 9.39
C VAL A 143 12.70 -22.19 10.70
N ALA A 144 12.11 -21.65 11.77
CA ALA A 144 12.23 -22.25 13.09
C ALA A 144 11.75 -23.72 13.12
N GLU A 145 10.68 -24.02 12.38
CA GLU A 145 10.02 -25.33 12.35
C GLU A 145 10.67 -26.33 11.39
N LEU A 146 11.42 -25.86 10.37
CA LEU A 146 11.96 -26.72 9.31
C LEU A 146 13.49 -26.73 9.23
N GLY A 147 14.16 -25.80 9.94
CA GLY A 147 15.60 -25.58 9.78
C GLY A 147 15.92 -24.79 8.50
N GLU A 148 17.02 -25.14 7.84
CA GLU A 148 17.43 -24.46 6.61
C GLU A 148 16.67 -25.01 5.40
N ILE A 149 16.10 -24.10 4.62
CA ILE A 149 15.39 -24.41 3.37
C ILE A 149 16.01 -23.64 2.20
N ARG A 150 16.06 -24.25 1.03
CA ARG A 150 16.42 -23.56 -0.20
C ARG A 150 15.18 -22.93 -0.80
N ALA A 151 15.28 -21.66 -1.18
CA ALA A 151 14.19 -20.90 -1.75
C ALA A 151 14.69 -19.93 -2.82
N ARG A 152 13.77 -19.34 -3.56
CA ARG A 152 14.03 -18.23 -4.49
C ARG A 152 13.12 -17.06 -4.12
N ILE A 153 13.68 -15.88 -4.04
CA ILE A 153 12.90 -14.64 -3.90
C ILE A 153 12.43 -14.25 -5.31
N SER A 154 11.13 -14.10 -5.50
CA SER A 154 10.51 -13.73 -6.78
C SER A 154 10.17 -12.26 -6.89
N ASP A 155 9.96 -11.59 -5.77
CA ASP A 155 9.75 -10.14 -5.71
C ASP A 155 10.16 -9.56 -4.34
N LEU A 156 10.54 -8.29 -4.35
CA LEU A 156 10.98 -7.53 -3.18
C LEU A 156 10.22 -6.21 -3.06
N SER A 157 9.95 -5.83 -1.82
CA SER A 157 9.46 -4.51 -1.43
C SER A 157 10.14 -4.05 -0.13
N VAL A 158 9.96 -2.81 0.27
CA VAL A 158 10.47 -2.31 1.57
C VAL A 158 9.90 -3.11 2.75
N GLY A 159 8.65 -3.58 2.62
CA GLY A 159 7.93 -4.27 3.71
C GLY A 159 8.05 -5.79 3.70
N GLY A 160 8.66 -6.40 2.68
CA GLY A 160 8.71 -7.85 2.59
C GLY A 160 9.11 -8.40 1.22
N LEU A 161 8.97 -9.70 1.08
CA LEU A 161 9.35 -10.43 -0.14
C LEU A 161 8.38 -11.58 -0.42
N ALA A 162 8.38 -12.07 -1.66
CA ALA A 162 7.76 -13.34 -1.97
C ALA A 162 8.84 -14.41 -2.18
N LEU A 163 8.60 -15.58 -1.58
CA LEU A 163 9.46 -16.77 -1.71
C LEU A 163 8.77 -17.84 -2.53
N HIS A 164 9.58 -18.57 -3.28
CA HIS A 164 9.27 -19.89 -3.82
C HIS A 164 10.17 -20.92 -3.17
N CYS A 165 9.60 -21.93 -2.53
CA CYS A 165 10.33 -23.02 -1.90
C CYS A 165 9.66 -24.38 -2.20
N THR A 166 10.44 -25.45 -2.11
CA THR A 166 9.95 -26.81 -2.40
C THR A 166 9.05 -27.36 -1.28
N GLN A 167 9.23 -26.83 -0.08
CA GLN A 167 8.43 -27.22 1.09
C GLN A 167 7.41 -26.13 1.38
N PRO A 168 6.11 -26.40 1.47
CA PRO A 168 5.10 -25.41 1.78
C PRO A 168 5.30 -24.86 3.20
N LEU A 169 5.31 -23.53 3.31
CA LEU A 169 5.37 -22.83 4.58
C LEU A 169 3.96 -22.64 5.15
N GLN A 170 3.87 -22.43 6.47
CA GLN A 170 2.60 -22.13 7.12
C GLN A 170 2.54 -20.67 7.54
N VAL A 171 1.34 -20.09 7.47
CA VAL A 171 1.08 -18.74 7.94
C VAL A 171 1.45 -18.63 9.41
N ASN A 172 2.05 -17.48 9.77
CA ASN A 172 2.60 -17.16 11.07
C ASN A 172 3.96 -17.76 11.42
N TRP A 173 4.53 -18.64 10.60
CA TRP A 173 5.92 -19.07 10.83
C TRP A 173 6.90 -17.90 10.66
N GLU A 174 7.96 -17.94 11.44
CA GLU A 174 9.05 -16.97 11.39
C GLU A 174 10.23 -17.54 10.62
N LEU A 175 10.88 -16.67 9.86
CA LEU A 175 12.10 -17.04 9.14
C LEU A 175 13.14 -15.92 9.19
N LEU A 176 14.42 -16.37 9.18
CA LEU A 176 15.56 -15.50 8.93
C LEU A 176 16.08 -15.76 7.52
N THR A 177 16.44 -14.71 6.83
CA THR A 177 17.07 -14.82 5.52
C THR A 177 18.15 -13.75 5.35
N GLN A 178 19.14 -14.08 4.54
CA GLN A 178 20.13 -13.13 4.05
C GLN A 178 20.24 -13.28 2.53
N PHE A 179 20.32 -12.18 1.83
CA PHE A 179 20.37 -12.15 0.37
C PHE A 179 21.11 -10.92 -0.14
N SER A 180 21.72 -11.04 -1.32
CA SER A 180 22.33 -9.91 -2.02
C SER A 180 21.37 -9.38 -3.08
N LEU A 181 21.31 -8.05 -3.21
CA LEU A 181 20.52 -7.38 -4.23
C LEU A 181 21.21 -7.48 -5.60
N PRO A 182 20.47 -7.72 -6.70
CA PRO A 182 21.05 -7.81 -8.03
C PRO A 182 21.89 -6.59 -8.40
N GLY A 183 23.09 -6.83 -8.98
CA GLY A 183 24.00 -5.76 -9.38
C GLY A 183 24.74 -5.07 -8.23
N THR A 184 24.68 -5.61 -7.00
CA THR A 184 25.36 -5.04 -5.83
C THR A 184 26.18 -6.10 -5.07
N THR A 185 27.05 -5.64 -4.18
CA THR A 185 27.84 -6.51 -3.27
C THR A 185 27.27 -6.50 -1.84
N GLY A 186 26.25 -5.67 -1.58
CA GLY A 186 25.63 -5.57 -0.27
C GLY A 186 24.77 -6.79 0.07
N VAL A 187 24.72 -7.15 1.34
CA VAL A 187 23.90 -8.24 1.88
C VAL A 187 22.83 -7.66 2.77
N ILE A 188 21.61 -8.07 2.56
CA ILE A 188 20.46 -7.72 3.40
C ILE A 188 20.19 -8.84 4.38
N HIS A 189 20.08 -8.51 5.66
CA HIS A 189 19.64 -9.41 6.71
C HIS A 189 18.21 -9.08 7.10
N ALA A 190 17.33 -10.06 7.06
CA ALA A 190 15.93 -9.85 7.39
C ALA A 190 15.36 -11.00 8.23
N THR A 191 14.58 -10.62 9.22
CA THR A 191 13.65 -11.50 9.90
C THR A 191 12.26 -11.18 9.41
N GLY A 192 11.47 -12.20 9.11
CA GLY A 192 10.13 -12.01 8.59
C GLY A 192 9.15 -13.08 9.05
N LYS A 193 7.88 -12.79 8.85
CA LYS A 193 6.77 -13.67 9.18
C LYS A 193 5.98 -14.02 7.94
N VAL A 194 5.63 -15.29 7.78
CA VAL A 194 4.76 -15.76 6.69
C VAL A 194 3.36 -15.19 6.87
N VAL A 195 2.89 -14.38 5.92
CA VAL A 195 1.55 -13.76 5.95
C VAL A 195 0.56 -14.44 5.01
N ASN A 196 1.05 -15.12 3.99
CA ASN A 196 0.27 -16.01 3.12
C ASN A 196 1.18 -17.10 2.58
N ALA A 197 0.62 -18.24 2.27
CA ALA A 197 1.29 -19.36 1.63
C ALA A 197 0.29 -20.21 0.87
N ASN A 198 0.75 -20.88 -0.19
CA ASN A 198 -0.06 -21.82 -0.96
C ASN A 198 0.61 -23.20 -1.10
N ALA A 199 -0.15 -24.16 -1.58
CA ALA A 199 0.33 -25.54 -1.76
C ALA A 199 1.42 -25.69 -2.85
N THR A 200 1.59 -24.69 -3.72
CA THR A 200 2.62 -24.70 -4.78
C THR A 200 3.98 -24.18 -4.29
N GLY A 201 4.12 -23.91 -2.98
CA GLY A 201 5.36 -23.45 -2.36
C GLY A 201 5.62 -21.94 -2.48
N ARG A 202 4.64 -21.16 -2.96
CA ARG A 202 4.75 -19.70 -2.93
C ARG A 202 4.30 -19.17 -1.57
N ALA A 203 5.10 -18.31 -0.96
CA ALA A 203 4.80 -17.68 0.33
C ALA A 203 5.15 -16.19 0.30
N GLY A 204 4.26 -15.37 0.85
CA GLY A 204 4.48 -13.95 1.12
C GLY A 204 5.04 -13.77 2.53
N ILE A 205 6.14 -13.06 2.61
CA ILE A 205 6.85 -12.78 3.86
C ILE A 205 6.78 -11.28 4.15
N ARG A 206 6.30 -10.92 5.33
CA ARG A 206 6.37 -9.55 5.84
C ARG A 206 7.58 -9.44 6.75
N PHE A 207 8.42 -8.45 6.53
CA PHE A 207 9.56 -8.19 7.41
C PHE A 207 9.06 -7.76 8.80
N SER A 208 9.55 -8.44 9.84
CA SER A 208 9.38 -8.06 11.23
C SER A 208 10.57 -7.23 11.72
N PHE A 209 11.75 -7.50 11.18
CA PHE A 209 12.97 -6.77 11.48
C PHE A 209 13.93 -6.77 10.28
N VAL A 210 14.51 -5.63 9.99
CA VAL A 210 15.65 -5.43 9.08
C VAL A 210 16.54 -4.38 9.74
N PRO A 211 17.85 -4.61 9.89
CA PRO A 211 18.78 -3.60 10.40
C PRO A 211 18.63 -2.28 9.62
N GLU A 212 18.86 -1.16 10.30
CA GLU A 212 18.62 0.17 9.71
C GLU A 212 19.48 0.41 8.46
N GLU A 213 20.75 0.00 8.50
CA GLU A 213 21.66 0.12 7.34
C GLU A 213 21.17 -0.71 6.15
N ASP A 214 20.79 -1.97 6.39
CA ASP A 214 20.26 -2.88 5.36
C ASP A 214 18.92 -2.35 4.79
N ARG A 215 18.09 -1.77 5.65
CA ARG A 215 16.83 -1.15 5.24
C ARG A 215 17.07 0.04 4.32
N ASN A 216 17.95 0.96 4.69
CA ASN A 216 18.28 2.11 3.88
C ASN A 216 18.89 1.69 2.53
N PHE A 217 19.72 0.66 2.54
CA PHE A 217 20.30 0.10 1.32
C PHE A 217 19.23 -0.52 0.41
N LEU A 218 18.29 -1.31 0.98
CA LEU A 218 17.16 -1.90 0.27
C LEU A 218 16.23 -0.83 -0.31
N GLU A 219 15.87 0.20 0.47
CA GLU A 219 15.01 1.30 0.03
C GLU A 219 15.61 2.06 -1.15
N ASN A 220 16.90 2.38 -1.10
CA ASN A 220 17.61 3.06 -2.18
C ASN A 220 17.66 2.20 -3.46
N TRP A 221 17.98 0.93 -3.32
CA TRP A 221 18.01 0.01 -4.46
C TRP A 221 16.63 -0.13 -5.10
N LEU A 222 15.58 -0.34 -4.30
CA LEU A 222 14.21 -0.46 -4.80
C LEU A 222 13.76 0.82 -5.53
N ALA A 223 14.13 1.99 -5.02
CA ALA A 223 13.79 3.27 -5.68
C ALA A 223 14.40 3.37 -7.08
N ILE A 224 15.65 2.91 -7.25
CA ILE A 224 16.34 2.90 -8.55
C ILE A 224 15.67 1.90 -9.51
N GLU A 225 15.38 0.68 -9.04
CA GLU A 225 14.78 -0.35 -9.89
C GLU A 225 13.33 -0.02 -10.29
N LEU A 226 12.53 0.56 -9.39
CA LEU A 226 11.18 1.03 -9.70
C LEU A 226 11.20 2.13 -10.76
N ALA A 227 12.12 3.09 -10.65
CA ALA A 227 12.28 4.14 -11.66
C ALA A 227 12.65 3.58 -13.05
N LYS A 228 13.45 2.51 -13.11
CA LYS A 228 13.76 1.82 -14.38
C LYS A 228 12.54 1.13 -14.97
N LEU A 229 11.72 0.48 -14.14
CA LEU A 229 10.50 -0.19 -14.58
C LEU A 229 9.48 0.81 -15.13
N GLU A 230 9.27 1.94 -14.44
CA GLU A 230 8.39 3.02 -14.90
C GLU A 230 8.84 3.60 -16.26
N GLN A 231 10.15 3.76 -16.47
CA GLN A 231 10.70 4.23 -17.76
C GLN A 231 10.53 3.20 -18.88
N ALA A 232 10.58 1.90 -18.56
CA ALA A 232 10.44 0.82 -19.55
C ALA A 232 8.98 0.62 -20.00
N GLU A 233 8.00 1.00 -19.20
CA GLU A 233 6.58 0.92 -19.52
C GLU A 233 6.06 2.12 -20.33
N MET A 234 6.85 3.19 -20.49
CA MET A 234 6.48 4.34 -21.33
C MET A 234 6.54 3.94 -22.81
N PRO A 235 5.44 4.08 -23.59
CA PRO A 235 5.48 3.83 -25.03
C PRO A 235 6.48 4.80 -25.66
N THR A 236 7.46 4.25 -26.40
CA THR A 236 8.32 5.05 -27.28
C THR A 236 7.47 5.63 -28.41
N ASP A 237 7.31 6.95 -28.44
CA ASP A 237 6.51 7.73 -29.39
C ASP A 237 7.17 7.80 -30.81
N ASP A 238 7.95 6.78 -31.19
CA ASP A 238 8.72 6.75 -32.44
C ASP A 238 8.01 6.06 -33.64
N ALA A 239 6.70 5.82 -33.57
CA ALA A 239 5.96 5.16 -34.66
C ALA A 239 5.07 6.09 -35.51
N LYS A 240 5.25 7.39 -35.50
CA LYS A 240 4.43 8.32 -36.31
C LYS A 240 5.22 9.26 -37.22
N ASN A 241 6.37 8.87 -37.74
CA ASN A 241 7.01 9.72 -38.74
C ASN A 241 7.68 8.96 -39.91
N GLN A 242 7.08 7.88 -40.40
CA GLN A 242 7.39 7.33 -41.70
C GLN A 242 6.10 7.03 -42.49
N GLY A 243 5.62 8.04 -43.19
CA GLY A 243 4.45 7.91 -44.05
C GLY A 243 4.15 9.21 -44.73
N ASN A 244 5.02 9.67 -45.61
CA ASN A 244 4.65 10.58 -46.69
C ASN A 244 5.45 10.23 -47.94
#